data_6d21ff5e7d25105ce7620cf06d3cc429
#
_entry.id   6d21ff5e7d25105ce7620cf06d3cc429
#
_cell.length_a   1.000
_cell.length_b   1.000
_cell.length_c   1.000
_cell.angle_alpha   90.00
_cell.angle_beta   90.00
_cell.angle_gamma   90.00
#
_symmetry.space_group_name_H-M   'P 1'
#
loop_
_entity.id
_entity.type
_entity.pdbx_description
1 polymer ?
#
loop_
_entity_poly.entity_id
_entity_poly.type
_entity_poly.pdbx_seq_one_letter_code
_entity_poly.pdbx_strand_id
1 'polypeptide(L)'
;RQRGTVSLALRAIPYEIPSMESLLRPPVLDQFCTQRQGLVLMTGPTGSGKSLIAVAAHFAALADRRRSYYTAPIKALVSEKFFDLSATFGADNVGMLTGDASVNPDAPIICCTAEILANLALREGRTADVGQVVMDEFHYFADPDRGWAWQVPLLELPDAQFILMSATLGDVTRFTETLPERTGRPVAVVRSATRPIPLVHEFRMTPLTEVLEELLSTHQAPVYVVHFTQASAVERAQSLMSLKLLTRAEKDQIAELIGGFRFAAGLGRTLAKFVRHGIGVHHAGMLPKYRRVVERLAQAGLLKVICGTDTLGVGINVPIRTVVFTALA
;
A
#
# COMPACT_ATOMS: atom_id res chain seq x y z
N ARG A 1 19.40 23.76 12.57
CA ARG A 1 18.33 23.01 13.26
C ARG A 1 17.26 24.00 13.71
N GLN A 2 16.21 24.20 12.91
CA GLN A 2 15.01 24.93 13.35
C GLN A 2 14.07 23.95 14.06
N ARG A 3 13.93 24.12 15.36
CA ARG A 3 12.96 23.41 16.18
C ARG A 3 11.56 23.99 15.89
N GLY A 4 10.60 23.16 15.52
CA GLY A 4 9.19 23.53 15.52
C GLY A 4 8.52 23.70 14.15
N THR A 5 9.10 23.22 13.06
CA THR A 5 8.47 23.28 11.74
C THR A 5 7.64 22.02 11.49
N VAL A 6 6.42 22.20 10.99
CA VAL A 6 5.49 21.13 10.61
C VAL A 6 5.26 21.18 9.11
N SER A 7 5.42 20.05 8.43
CA SER A 7 5.08 19.90 7.01
C SER A 7 3.82 19.06 6.86
N LEU A 8 2.84 19.56 6.10
CA LEU A 8 1.59 18.88 5.84
C LEU A 8 1.53 18.40 4.39
N ALA A 9 1.09 17.16 4.20
CA ALA A 9 0.62 16.66 2.92
C ALA A 9 -0.87 16.33 3.03
N LEU A 10 -1.71 17.06 2.32
CA LEU A 10 -3.17 16.91 2.35
C LEU A 10 -3.59 16.02 1.17
N ARG A 11 -4.36 14.96 1.47
CA ARG A 11 -4.94 14.07 0.48
C ARG A 11 -6.46 14.11 0.59
N ALA A 12 -7.15 14.59 -0.45
CA ALA A 12 -8.59 14.44 -0.56
C ALA A 12 -8.93 13.01 -0.99
N ILE A 13 -9.73 12.30 -0.20
CA ILE A 13 -10.22 10.96 -0.58
C ILE A 13 -11.66 11.12 -1.07
N PRO A 14 -12.02 10.65 -2.28
CA PRO A 14 -13.39 10.65 -2.74
C PRO A 14 -14.26 9.76 -1.84
N TYR A 15 -15.48 10.17 -1.58
CA TYR A 15 -16.46 9.37 -0.82
C TYR A 15 -16.99 8.17 -1.60
N GLU A 16 -16.91 8.22 -2.92
CA GLU A 16 -17.36 7.13 -3.81
C GLU A 16 -16.15 6.45 -4.45
N ILE A 17 -16.18 5.12 -4.47
CA ILE A 17 -15.20 4.32 -5.22
C ILE A 17 -15.52 4.53 -6.69
N PRO A 18 -14.59 5.05 -7.53
CA PRO A 18 -14.85 5.22 -8.96
C PRO A 18 -15.23 3.89 -9.60
N SER A 19 -16.30 3.87 -10.38
CA SER A 19 -16.63 2.71 -11.21
C SER A 19 -15.60 2.52 -12.33
N MET A 20 -15.49 1.30 -12.86
CA MET A 20 -14.60 1.02 -14.01
C MET A 20 -14.87 1.92 -15.23
N GLU A 21 -16.11 2.43 -15.33
CA GLU A 21 -16.53 3.33 -16.42
C GLU A 21 -16.15 4.80 -16.15
N SER A 22 -16.07 5.21 -14.88
CA SER A 22 -15.63 6.56 -14.48
C SER A 22 -14.11 6.72 -14.45
N LEU A 23 -13.37 5.61 -14.37
CA LEU A 23 -11.94 5.57 -14.62
C LEU A 23 -11.79 5.62 -16.13
N LEU A 24 -11.45 6.82 -16.67
CA LEU A 24 -11.09 7.03 -18.07
C LEU A 24 -10.19 5.86 -18.52
N ARG A 25 -10.78 4.84 -19.14
CA ARG A 25 -10.04 3.70 -19.70
C ARG A 25 -9.06 4.22 -20.73
N PRO A 26 -7.74 4.21 -20.47
CA PRO A 26 -6.82 4.45 -21.57
C PRO A 26 -7.05 3.32 -22.59
N PRO A 27 -7.23 3.61 -23.89
CA PRO A 27 -7.41 2.58 -24.92
C PRO A 27 -6.32 1.50 -24.92
N VAL A 28 -5.20 1.83 -24.34
CA VAL A 28 -4.04 0.96 -24.13
C VAL A 28 -4.35 -0.25 -23.23
N LEU A 29 -5.35 -0.18 -22.35
CA LEU A 29 -5.75 -1.34 -21.52
C LEU A 29 -6.34 -2.49 -22.33
N ASP A 30 -7.08 -2.18 -23.40
CA ASP A 30 -7.63 -3.20 -24.31
C ASP A 30 -6.50 -3.89 -25.09
N GLN A 31 -5.41 -3.19 -25.39
CA GLN A 31 -4.21 -3.77 -26.00
C GLN A 31 -3.45 -4.70 -25.04
N PHE A 32 -3.45 -4.42 -23.74
CA PHE A 32 -2.75 -5.28 -22.75
C PHE A 32 -3.44 -6.62 -22.54
N CYS A 33 -4.77 -6.66 -22.58
CA CYS A 33 -5.52 -7.89 -22.44
C CYS A 33 -5.29 -8.85 -23.64
N THR A 34 -4.85 -8.34 -24.77
CA THR A 34 -4.62 -9.12 -26.00
C THR A 34 -3.17 -9.54 -26.22
N GLN A 35 -2.21 -8.90 -25.55
CA GLN A 35 -0.79 -9.24 -25.71
C GLN A 35 -0.37 -10.32 -24.71
N ARG A 36 0.07 -11.47 -25.23
CA ARG A 36 0.53 -12.63 -24.42
C ARG A 36 1.94 -12.48 -23.86
N GLN A 37 2.73 -11.53 -24.36
CA GLN A 37 4.12 -11.28 -23.98
C GLN A 37 4.41 -9.78 -23.99
N GLY A 38 5.38 -9.33 -23.23
CA GLY A 38 5.82 -7.95 -23.21
C GLY A 38 5.91 -7.36 -21.81
N LEU A 39 6.27 -6.09 -21.74
CA LEU A 39 6.47 -5.37 -20.50
C LEU A 39 5.56 -4.14 -20.48
N VAL A 40 4.81 -3.98 -19.42
CA VAL A 40 3.95 -2.83 -19.18
C VAL A 40 4.46 -2.09 -17.96
N LEU A 41 4.87 -0.84 -18.16
CA LEU A 41 5.32 0.03 -17.09
C LEU A 41 4.20 1.02 -16.74
N MET A 42 3.70 0.95 -15.51
CA MET A 42 2.60 1.77 -15.02
C MET A 42 3.06 2.69 -13.91
N THR A 43 2.98 3.98 -14.16
CA THR A 43 3.29 5.00 -13.17
C THR A 43 2.07 5.86 -12.88
N GLY A 44 1.81 6.12 -11.60
CA GLY A 44 0.70 6.96 -11.20
C GLY A 44 0.54 7.02 -9.69
N PRO A 45 -0.04 8.10 -9.15
CA PRO A 45 -0.24 8.27 -7.71
C PRO A 45 -1.16 7.19 -7.13
N THR A 46 -1.17 7.08 -5.81
CA THR A 46 -2.17 6.25 -5.11
C THR A 46 -3.59 6.71 -5.49
N GLY A 47 -4.49 5.76 -5.71
CA GLY A 47 -5.85 6.04 -6.19
C GLY A 47 -5.97 6.17 -7.73
N SER A 48 -4.89 5.97 -8.49
CA SER A 48 -4.91 6.02 -9.97
C SER A 48 -5.51 4.77 -10.64
N GLY A 49 -6.02 3.81 -9.87
CA GLY A 49 -6.61 2.58 -10.42
C GLY A 49 -5.61 1.45 -10.71
N LYS A 50 -4.33 1.58 -10.35
CA LYS A 50 -3.31 0.54 -10.59
C LYS A 50 -3.72 -0.85 -10.09
N SER A 51 -4.35 -0.92 -8.91
CA SER A 51 -4.82 -2.19 -8.35
C SER A 51 -5.88 -2.87 -9.21
N LEU A 52 -6.77 -2.10 -9.86
CA LEU A 52 -7.78 -2.67 -10.78
C LEU A 52 -7.13 -3.22 -12.05
N ILE A 53 -6.04 -2.61 -12.51
CA ILE A 53 -5.30 -3.11 -13.66
C ILE A 53 -4.59 -4.42 -13.31
N ALA A 54 -4.03 -4.53 -12.09
CA ALA A 54 -3.49 -5.79 -11.61
C ALA A 54 -4.56 -6.89 -11.58
N VAL A 55 -5.77 -6.58 -11.08
CA VAL A 55 -6.91 -7.52 -11.08
C VAL A 55 -7.27 -7.93 -12.51
N ALA A 56 -7.41 -6.98 -13.43
CA ALA A 56 -7.70 -7.27 -14.83
C ALA A 56 -6.63 -8.14 -15.50
N ALA A 57 -5.36 -7.91 -15.16
CA ALA A 57 -4.25 -8.71 -15.65
C ALA A 57 -4.30 -10.16 -15.13
N HIS A 58 -4.56 -10.37 -13.84
CA HIS A 58 -4.74 -11.71 -13.28
C HIS A 58 -5.95 -12.41 -13.87
N PHE A 59 -7.03 -11.69 -14.13
CA PHE A 59 -8.20 -12.23 -14.80
C PHE A 59 -7.87 -12.72 -16.23
N ALA A 60 -7.14 -11.92 -17.01
CA ALA A 60 -6.71 -12.28 -18.35
C ALA A 60 -5.78 -13.52 -18.33
N ALA A 61 -4.83 -13.57 -17.40
CA ALA A 61 -3.94 -14.73 -17.24
C ALA A 61 -4.73 -16.00 -16.88
N LEU A 62 -5.70 -15.88 -15.97
CA LEU A 62 -6.55 -17.00 -15.56
C LEU A 62 -7.43 -17.50 -16.73
N ALA A 63 -8.02 -16.59 -17.51
CA ALA A 63 -8.79 -16.93 -18.69
C ALA A 63 -7.96 -17.66 -19.75
N ASP A 64 -6.70 -17.27 -19.90
CA ASP A 64 -5.72 -17.91 -20.80
C ASP A 64 -5.08 -19.17 -20.20
N ARG A 65 -5.47 -19.60 -19.00
CA ARG A 65 -4.87 -20.71 -18.24
C ARG A 65 -3.36 -20.55 -18.01
N ARG A 66 -2.90 -19.31 -17.83
CA ARG A 66 -1.52 -18.99 -17.51
C ARG A 66 -1.39 -18.71 -16.01
N ARG A 67 -0.35 -19.23 -15.40
CA ARG A 67 -0.04 -18.94 -14.00
C ARG A 67 0.47 -17.52 -13.86
N SER A 68 -0.05 -16.80 -12.90
CA SER A 68 0.28 -15.40 -12.67
C SER A 68 0.79 -15.15 -11.25
N TYR A 69 1.72 -14.22 -11.11
CA TYR A 69 2.34 -13.85 -9.84
C TYR A 69 2.10 -12.38 -9.53
N TYR A 70 1.69 -12.11 -8.30
CA TYR A 70 1.67 -10.76 -7.74
C TYR A 70 2.81 -10.63 -6.73
N THR A 71 3.74 -9.71 -6.95
CA THR A 71 4.87 -9.51 -6.04
C THR A 71 4.83 -8.15 -5.37
N ALA A 72 5.20 -8.12 -4.08
CA ALA A 72 5.29 -6.92 -3.29
C ALA A 72 6.54 -6.94 -2.40
N PRO A 73 7.04 -5.76 -1.93
CA PRO A 73 8.29 -5.67 -1.18
C PRO A 73 8.22 -6.22 0.24
N ILE A 74 7.04 -6.31 0.83
CA ILE A 74 6.85 -6.73 2.22
C ILE A 74 5.69 -7.71 2.37
N LYS A 75 5.83 -8.62 3.34
CA LYS A 75 4.82 -9.66 3.65
C LYS A 75 3.44 -9.10 3.96
N ALA A 76 3.36 -7.93 4.59
CA ALA A 76 2.08 -7.29 4.93
C ALA A 76 1.27 -6.97 3.65
N LEU A 77 1.92 -6.40 2.63
CA LEU A 77 1.31 -6.13 1.32
C LEU A 77 0.91 -7.42 0.59
N VAL A 78 1.79 -8.42 0.63
CA VAL A 78 1.49 -9.75 0.05
C VAL A 78 0.24 -10.33 0.68
N SER A 79 0.13 -10.30 2.01
CA SER A 79 -1.04 -10.83 2.72
C SER A 79 -2.32 -10.03 2.41
N GLU A 80 -2.24 -8.70 2.35
CA GLU A 80 -3.36 -7.85 1.97
C GLU A 80 -3.88 -8.23 0.57
N LYS A 81 -2.97 -8.31 -0.39
CA LYS A 81 -3.35 -8.65 -1.77
C LYS A 81 -3.83 -10.08 -1.93
N PHE A 82 -3.29 -11.01 -1.15
CA PHE A 82 -3.80 -12.38 -1.09
C PHE A 82 -5.28 -12.39 -0.69
N PHE A 83 -5.68 -11.65 0.35
CA PHE A 83 -7.09 -11.58 0.76
C PHE A 83 -7.97 -10.85 -0.25
N ASP A 84 -7.48 -9.73 -0.82
CA ASP A 84 -8.21 -8.97 -1.85
C ASP A 84 -8.48 -9.83 -3.09
N LEU A 85 -7.45 -10.51 -3.59
CA LEU A 85 -7.54 -11.35 -4.78
C LEU A 85 -8.37 -12.62 -4.49
N SER A 86 -8.24 -13.21 -3.28
CA SER A 86 -9.08 -14.34 -2.87
C SER A 86 -10.57 -13.97 -2.79
N ALA A 87 -10.88 -12.76 -2.33
CA ALA A 87 -12.25 -12.26 -2.34
C ALA A 87 -12.80 -12.06 -3.77
N THR A 88 -11.93 -11.73 -4.72
CA THR A 88 -12.31 -11.47 -6.12
C THR A 88 -12.38 -12.75 -6.96
N PHE A 89 -11.41 -13.63 -6.83
CA PHE A 89 -11.23 -14.81 -7.70
C PHE A 89 -11.61 -16.13 -7.03
N GLY A 90 -11.91 -16.11 -5.74
CA GLY A 90 -12.14 -17.32 -4.92
C GLY A 90 -10.83 -17.85 -4.32
N ALA A 91 -10.92 -18.42 -3.11
CA ALA A 91 -9.78 -18.90 -2.35
C ALA A 91 -9.02 -20.06 -3.05
N ASP A 92 -9.71 -20.88 -3.85
CA ASP A 92 -9.10 -21.99 -4.57
C ASP A 92 -8.19 -21.54 -5.72
N ASN A 93 -8.39 -20.32 -6.21
CA ASN A 93 -7.64 -19.77 -7.33
C ASN A 93 -6.46 -18.90 -6.91
N VAL A 94 -6.29 -18.64 -5.61
CA VAL A 94 -5.25 -17.74 -5.11
C VAL A 94 -4.41 -18.42 -4.04
N GLY A 95 -3.10 -18.32 -4.20
CA GLY A 95 -2.11 -18.81 -3.26
C GLY A 95 -1.24 -17.69 -2.69
N MET A 96 -0.55 -17.98 -1.61
CA MET A 96 0.40 -17.06 -1.00
C MET A 96 1.69 -17.79 -0.64
N LEU A 97 2.82 -17.19 -1.04
CA LEU A 97 4.17 -17.68 -0.72
C LEU A 97 5.00 -16.57 -0.09
N THR A 98 5.43 -16.78 1.14
CA THR A 98 6.36 -15.89 1.87
C THR A 98 7.43 -16.75 2.54
N GLY A 99 8.48 -16.12 3.09
CA GLY A 99 9.56 -16.88 3.75
C GLY A 99 9.11 -17.74 4.94
N ASP A 100 7.94 -17.49 5.49
CA ASP A 100 7.40 -18.15 6.69
C ASP A 100 5.98 -18.73 6.49
N ALA A 101 5.38 -18.57 5.32
CA ALA A 101 4.04 -19.10 5.04
C ALA A 101 3.91 -19.58 3.59
N SER A 102 3.23 -20.72 3.43
CA SER A 102 2.83 -21.26 2.14
C SER A 102 1.36 -21.67 2.22
N VAL A 103 0.52 -21.04 1.42
CA VAL A 103 -0.91 -21.31 1.32
C VAL A 103 -1.24 -21.53 -0.14
N ASN A 104 -1.86 -22.66 -0.47
CA ASN A 104 -2.28 -23.04 -1.82
C ASN A 104 -1.17 -22.77 -2.89
N PRO A 105 0.01 -23.39 -2.78
CA PRO A 105 1.18 -23.07 -3.61
C PRO A 105 0.99 -23.37 -5.09
N ASP A 106 0.02 -24.21 -5.43
CA ASP A 106 -0.26 -24.63 -6.80
C ASP A 106 -1.39 -23.83 -7.48
N ALA A 107 -1.89 -22.79 -6.79
CA ALA A 107 -2.93 -21.93 -7.33
C ALA A 107 -2.49 -21.21 -8.62
N PRO A 108 -3.44 -20.91 -9.53
CA PRO A 108 -3.15 -20.16 -10.76
C PRO A 108 -2.71 -18.72 -10.52
N ILE A 109 -3.06 -18.12 -9.39
CA ILE A 109 -2.61 -16.78 -8.99
C ILE A 109 -1.81 -16.90 -7.69
N ILE A 110 -0.56 -16.48 -7.69
CA ILE A 110 0.32 -16.54 -6.51
C ILE A 110 0.71 -15.14 -6.04
N CYS A 111 0.39 -14.83 -4.79
CA CYS A 111 0.89 -13.64 -4.11
C CYS A 111 2.19 -13.97 -3.37
N CYS A 112 3.29 -13.30 -3.66
CA CYS A 112 4.57 -13.59 -3.01
C CYS A 112 5.44 -12.34 -2.82
N THR A 113 6.48 -12.44 -1.99
CA THR A 113 7.50 -11.38 -1.96
C THR A 113 8.38 -11.47 -3.20
N ALA A 114 9.00 -10.35 -3.59
CA ALA A 114 9.84 -10.28 -4.78
C ALA A 114 11.00 -11.28 -4.74
N GLU A 115 11.56 -11.52 -3.55
CA GLU A 115 12.65 -12.49 -3.35
C GLU A 115 12.22 -13.93 -3.65
N ILE A 116 10.97 -14.30 -3.36
CA ILE A 116 10.45 -15.65 -3.67
C ILE A 116 10.41 -15.86 -5.19
N LEU A 117 9.88 -14.88 -5.93
CA LEU A 117 9.86 -14.95 -7.38
C LEU A 117 11.27 -14.94 -7.98
N ALA A 118 12.17 -14.11 -7.46
CA ALA A 118 13.57 -14.07 -7.92
C ALA A 118 14.28 -15.41 -7.70
N ASN A 119 14.08 -16.04 -6.55
CA ASN A 119 14.64 -17.37 -6.29
C ASN A 119 14.04 -18.46 -7.20
N LEU A 120 12.75 -18.38 -7.52
CA LEU A 120 12.11 -19.25 -8.50
C LEU A 120 12.75 -19.05 -9.90
N ALA A 121 12.89 -17.78 -10.31
CA ALA A 121 13.48 -17.43 -11.59
C ALA A 121 14.94 -17.91 -11.73
N LEU A 122 15.76 -17.77 -10.69
CA LEU A 122 17.14 -18.28 -10.66
C LEU A 122 17.21 -19.81 -10.72
N ARG A 123 16.24 -20.49 -10.10
CA ARG A 123 16.25 -21.96 -10.06
C ARG A 123 15.75 -22.60 -11.34
N GLU A 124 14.71 -22.05 -11.95
CA GLU A 124 13.97 -22.67 -13.04
C GLU A 124 14.12 -21.94 -14.39
N GLY A 125 14.46 -20.64 -14.37
CA GLY A 125 14.69 -19.85 -15.57
C GLY A 125 13.52 -19.94 -16.56
N ARG A 126 13.82 -20.21 -17.81
CA ARG A 126 12.81 -20.33 -18.89
C ARG A 126 11.81 -21.47 -18.70
N THR A 127 12.10 -22.45 -17.85
CA THR A 127 11.20 -23.59 -17.60
C THR A 127 10.19 -23.33 -16.49
N ALA A 128 10.31 -22.19 -15.81
CA ALA A 128 9.39 -21.80 -14.74
C ALA A 128 7.97 -21.63 -15.27
N ASP A 129 7.01 -22.19 -14.54
CA ASP A 129 5.58 -22.00 -14.84
C ASP A 129 5.13 -20.60 -14.40
N VAL A 130 5.57 -19.59 -15.15
CA VAL A 130 5.29 -18.17 -14.93
C VAL A 130 4.85 -17.53 -16.23
N GLY A 131 3.56 -17.38 -16.42
CA GLY A 131 3.01 -16.74 -17.62
C GLY A 131 2.90 -15.21 -17.49
N GLN A 132 2.64 -14.71 -16.28
CA GLN A 132 2.48 -13.27 -16.02
C GLN A 132 2.97 -12.89 -14.63
N VAL A 133 3.53 -11.70 -14.53
CA VAL A 133 4.01 -11.13 -13.25
C VAL A 133 3.52 -9.69 -13.10
N VAL A 134 2.86 -9.40 -12.01
CA VAL A 134 2.56 -8.04 -11.55
C VAL A 134 3.55 -7.70 -10.45
N MET A 135 4.43 -6.74 -10.68
CA MET A 135 5.39 -6.24 -9.70
C MET A 135 4.89 -4.92 -9.11
N ASP A 136 4.39 -4.98 -7.89
CA ASP A 136 3.98 -3.78 -7.17
C ASP A 136 5.17 -3.11 -6.48
N GLU A 137 5.04 -1.79 -6.27
CA GLU A 137 6.10 -0.94 -5.71
C GLU A 137 7.45 -1.12 -6.44
N PHE A 138 7.41 -1.10 -7.76
CA PHE A 138 8.57 -1.36 -8.61
C PHE A 138 9.75 -0.39 -8.39
N HIS A 139 9.54 0.75 -7.71
CA HIS A 139 10.63 1.65 -7.33
C HIS A 139 11.70 0.99 -6.44
N TYR A 140 11.38 -0.12 -5.75
CA TYR A 140 12.35 -0.94 -5.04
C TYR A 140 13.41 -1.58 -5.95
N PHE A 141 13.21 -1.57 -7.27
CA PHE A 141 14.24 -1.94 -8.25
C PHE A 141 15.57 -1.20 -8.03
N ALA A 142 15.52 0.04 -7.56
CA ALA A 142 16.69 0.87 -7.28
C ALA A 142 17.26 0.69 -5.87
N ASP A 143 16.67 -0.14 -5.02
CA ASP A 143 17.16 -0.42 -3.67
C ASP A 143 18.52 -1.12 -3.73
N PRO A 144 19.59 -0.59 -3.05
CA PRO A 144 20.93 -1.15 -3.11
C PRO A 144 21.03 -2.60 -2.62
N ASP A 145 20.24 -2.95 -1.62
CA ASP A 145 20.31 -4.26 -0.95
C ASP A 145 19.34 -5.27 -1.54
N ARG A 146 18.16 -4.81 -1.97
CA ARG A 146 17.04 -5.69 -2.36
C ARG A 146 16.65 -5.58 -3.82
N GLY A 147 17.14 -4.58 -4.57
CA GLY A 147 16.74 -4.32 -5.95
C GLY A 147 16.92 -5.49 -6.90
N TRP A 148 17.87 -6.37 -6.63
CA TRP A 148 18.10 -7.61 -7.38
C TRP A 148 16.84 -8.48 -7.49
N ALA A 149 15.99 -8.48 -6.46
CA ALA A 149 14.76 -9.28 -6.45
C ALA A 149 13.73 -8.83 -7.49
N TRP A 150 13.78 -7.56 -7.92
CA TRP A 150 12.98 -7.04 -9.04
C TRP A 150 13.68 -7.21 -10.38
N GLN A 151 15.02 -7.21 -10.40
CA GLN A 151 15.83 -7.27 -11.63
C GLN A 151 15.90 -8.69 -12.18
N VAL A 152 16.16 -9.67 -11.32
CA VAL A 152 16.39 -11.05 -11.72
C VAL A 152 15.21 -11.64 -12.51
N PRO A 153 13.95 -11.56 -12.07
CA PRO A 153 12.83 -12.11 -12.82
C PRO A 153 12.67 -11.49 -14.22
N LEU A 154 12.98 -10.20 -14.37
CA LEU A 154 12.92 -9.53 -15.68
C LEU A 154 13.92 -10.12 -16.69
N LEU A 155 15.03 -10.65 -16.22
CA LEU A 155 16.09 -11.22 -17.06
C LEU A 155 15.91 -12.72 -17.28
N GLU A 156 15.54 -13.45 -16.23
CA GLU A 156 15.52 -14.92 -16.22
C GLU A 156 14.20 -15.52 -16.69
N LEU A 157 13.09 -14.74 -16.69
CA LEU A 157 11.77 -15.20 -17.14
C LEU A 157 11.40 -14.58 -18.50
N PRO A 158 12.08 -14.96 -19.59
CA PRO A 158 11.91 -14.32 -20.89
C PRO A 158 10.51 -14.51 -21.51
N ASP A 159 9.76 -15.52 -21.13
CA ASP A 159 8.47 -15.83 -21.73
C ASP A 159 7.28 -15.27 -20.91
N ALA A 160 7.52 -14.70 -19.71
CA ALA A 160 6.49 -14.11 -18.89
C ALA A 160 6.15 -12.67 -19.33
N GLN A 161 4.91 -12.25 -19.20
CA GLN A 161 4.48 -10.87 -19.32
C GLN A 161 4.70 -10.14 -17.99
N PHE A 162 5.29 -8.94 -18.02
CA PHE A 162 5.51 -8.15 -16.82
C PHE A 162 4.66 -6.89 -16.80
N ILE A 163 4.04 -6.62 -15.66
CA ILE A 163 3.33 -5.38 -15.35
C ILE A 163 4.02 -4.74 -14.14
N LEU A 164 4.76 -3.66 -14.38
CA LEU A 164 5.55 -2.97 -13.38
C LEU A 164 4.77 -1.75 -12.88
N MET A 165 4.36 -1.78 -11.62
CA MET A 165 3.54 -0.73 -11.01
C MET A 165 4.33 0.06 -9.98
N SER A 166 4.30 1.39 -10.09
CA SER A 166 4.93 2.26 -9.09
C SER A 166 4.19 3.59 -8.98
N ALA A 167 4.29 4.20 -7.80
CA ALA A 167 3.82 5.57 -7.59
C ALA A 167 4.80 6.60 -8.19
N THR A 168 6.11 6.31 -8.12
CA THR A 168 7.20 7.21 -8.51
C THR A 168 8.34 6.41 -9.11
N LEU A 169 8.56 6.52 -10.41
CA LEU A 169 9.69 5.87 -11.10
C LEU A 169 10.70 6.85 -11.69
N GLY A 170 10.44 8.17 -11.53
CA GLY A 170 11.31 9.17 -12.12
C GLY A 170 11.39 9.06 -13.66
N ASP A 171 12.58 9.14 -14.21
CA ASP A 171 12.83 8.97 -15.64
C ASP A 171 12.81 7.47 -16.00
N VAL A 172 11.88 7.08 -16.87
CA VAL A 172 11.71 5.70 -17.33
C VAL A 172 12.38 5.42 -18.66
N THR A 173 13.03 6.40 -19.26
CA THR A 173 13.69 6.30 -20.59
C THR A 173 14.63 5.09 -20.62
N ARG A 174 15.40 4.93 -19.56
CA ARG A 174 16.32 3.80 -19.43
C ARG A 174 15.62 2.43 -19.51
N PHE A 175 14.42 2.30 -18.95
CA PHE A 175 13.66 1.05 -19.03
C PHE A 175 13.11 0.83 -20.44
N THR A 176 12.61 1.88 -21.09
CA THR A 176 12.03 1.79 -22.44
C THR A 176 13.06 1.50 -23.52
N GLU A 177 14.30 1.87 -23.31
CA GLU A 177 15.41 1.60 -24.23
C GLU A 177 16.10 0.26 -23.93
N THR A 178 16.52 0.06 -22.68
CA THR A 178 17.37 -1.09 -22.32
C THR A 178 16.60 -2.41 -22.24
N LEU A 179 15.34 -2.40 -21.74
CA LEU A 179 14.59 -3.65 -21.58
C LEU A 179 14.19 -4.30 -22.91
N PRO A 180 13.74 -3.57 -23.96
CA PRO A 180 13.50 -4.18 -25.26
C PRO A 180 14.75 -4.80 -25.87
N GLU A 181 15.90 -4.12 -25.77
CA GLU A 181 17.17 -4.65 -26.27
C GLU A 181 17.58 -5.94 -25.58
N ARG A 182 17.41 -6.02 -24.26
CA ARG A 182 17.81 -7.19 -23.47
C ARG A 182 16.81 -8.35 -23.52
N THR A 183 15.53 -8.06 -23.57
CA THR A 183 14.47 -9.08 -23.48
C THR A 183 13.88 -9.45 -24.84
N GLY A 184 14.16 -8.68 -25.87
CA GLY A 184 13.52 -8.85 -27.20
C GLY A 184 12.02 -8.56 -27.21
N ARG A 185 11.49 -7.83 -26.19
CA ARG A 185 10.05 -7.64 -26.00
C ARG A 185 9.65 -6.17 -26.08
N PRO A 186 8.43 -5.88 -26.59
CA PRO A 186 7.91 -4.53 -26.59
C PRO A 186 7.68 -4.03 -25.15
N VAL A 187 7.96 -2.75 -24.92
CA VAL A 187 7.67 -2.05 -23.66
C VAL A 187 6.60 -1.01 -23.92
N ALA A 188 5.53 -1.05 -23.14
CA ALA A 188 4.50 -0.03 -23.14
C ALA A 188 4.53 0.76 -21.83
N VAL A 189 4.49 2.09 -21.91
CA VAL A 189 4.53 2.98 -20.75
C VAL A 189 3.18 3.67 -20.61
N VAL A 190 2.53 3.45 -19.45
CA VAL A 190 1.29 4.12 -19.08
C VAL A 190 1.59 5.13 -17.98
N ARG A 191 1.51 6.40 -18.30
CA ARG A 191 1.67 7.50 -17.34
C ARG A 191 0.35 8.23 -17.19
N SER A 192 -0.13 8.37 -15.95
CA SER A 192 -1.19 9.32 -15.65
C SER A 192 -0.56 10.57 -15.07
N ALA A 193 -0.61 11.67 -15.82
CA ALA A 193 -0.14 12.97 -15.35
C ALA A 193 -1.18 13.64 -14.43
N THR A 194 -2.44 13.27 -14.56
CA THR A 194 -3.54 13.86 -13.78
C THR A 194 -3.78 13.05 -12.53
N ARG A 195 -3.60 13.67 -11.37
CA ARG A 195 -3.99 13.06 -10.10
C ARG A 195 -5.51 13.17 -9.93
N PRO A 196 -6.25 12.06 -9.80
CA PRO A 196 -7.69 12.12 -9.53
C PRO A 196 -7.96 12.75 -8.16
N ILE A 197 -7.00 12.66 -7.24
CA ILE A 197 -7.06 13.26 -5.91
C ILE A 197 -5.96 14.33 -5.82
N PRO A 198 -6.32 15.63 -5.67
CA PRO A 198 -5.34 16.69 -5.50
C PRO A 198 -4.50 16.46 -4.24
N LEU A 199 -3.21 16.75 -4.33
CA LEU A 199 -2.30 16.76 -3.19
C LEU A 199 -1.81 18.18 -2.99
N VAL A 200 -2.12 18.75 -1.82
CA VAL A 200 -1.68 20.08 -1.42
C VAL A 200 -0.59 19.92 -0.36
N HIS A 201 0.53 20.61 -0.54
CA HIS A 201 1.62 20.64 0.44
C HIS A 201 1.65 22.01 1.09
N GLU A 202 1.68 22.01 2.41
CA GLU A 202 1.79 23.22 3.21
C GLU A 202 2.95 23.09 4.21
N PHE A 203 3.65 24.18 4.44
CA PHE A 203 4.65 24.30 5.47
C PHE A 203 4.13 25.22 6.56
N ARG A 204 4.08 24.74 7.81
CA ARG A 204 3.54 25.47 8.95
C ARG A 204 4.61 25.68 10.02
N MET A 205 4.63 26.89 10.60
CA MET A 205 5.50 27.26 11.72
C MET A 205 4.75 27.21 13.07
N THR A 206 3.45 26.98 13.04
CA THR A 206 2.59 26.89 14.22
C THR A 206 2.83 25.59 15.02
N PRO A 207 2.61 25.60 16.34
CA PRO A 207 2.70 24.41 17.16
C PRO A 207 1.78 23.29 16.64
N LEU A 208 2.26 22.05 16.69
CA LEU A 208 1.53 20.89 16.15
C LEU A 208 0.11 20.75 16.75
N THR A 209 -0.08 21.08 18.01
CA THR A 209 -1.40 20.99 18.67
C THR A 209 -2.41 21.93 18.01
N GLU A 210 -2.01 23.16 17.73
CA GLU A 210 -2.86 24.16 17.04
C GLU A 210 -3.18 23.72 15.61
N VAL A 211 -2.18 23.17 14.91
CA VAL A 211 -2.39 22.60 13.56
C VAL A 211 -3.41 21.46 13.60
N LEU A 212 -3.31 20.56 14.58
CA LEU A 212 -4.26 19.46 14.73
C LEU A 212 -5.66 19.95 15.06
N GLU A 213 -5.81 20.94 15.93
CA GLU A 213 -7.11 21.55 16.25
C GLU A 213 -7.75 22.20 15.01
N GLU A 214 -6.97 22.92 14.21
CA GLU A 214 -7.43 23.49 12.94
C GLU A 214 -7.88 22.39 11.98
N LEU A 215 -7.07 21.35 11.76
CA LEU A 215 -7.39 20.24 10.85
C LEU A 215 -8.65 19.48 11.26
N LEU A 216 -8.85 19.32 12.57
CA LEU A 216 -10.05 18.65 13.11
C LEU A 216 -11.29 19.53 12.95
N SER A 217 -11.19 20.84 13.21
CA SER A 217 -12.30 21.78 13.07
C SER A 217 -12.73 22.00 11.62
N THR A 218 -11.80 21.89 10.69
CA THR A 218 -12.02 21.99 9.23
C THR A 218 -12.36 20.66 8.56
N HIS A 219 -12.71 19.63 9.32
CA HIS A 219 -13.06 18.29 8.82
C HIS A 219 -11.99 17.62 7.96
N GLN A 220 -10.72 17.83 8.29
CA GLN A 220 -9.58 17.24 7.59
C GLN A 220 -9.03 15.97 8.28
N ALA A 221 -9.79 15.37 9.17
CA ALA A 221 -9.53 14.07 9.75
C ALA A 221 -9.93 12.94 8.76
N PRO A 222 -9.36 11.73 8.87
CA PRO A 222 -8.29 11.33 9.80
C PRO A 222 -6.93 11.95 9.49
N VAL A 223 -6.21 12.33 10.53
CA VAL A 223 -4.86 12.91 10.44
C VAL A 223 -3.83 11.86 10.85
N TYR A 224 -2.84 11.60 9.98
CA TYR A 224 -1.69 10.78 10.32
C TYR A 224 -0.48 11.64 10.67
N VAL A 225 0.02 11.52 11.90
CA VAL A 225 1.18 12.25 12.37
C VAL A 225 2.40 11.35 12.34
N VAL A 226 3.33 11.66 11.45
CA VAL A 226 4.56 10.88 11.24
C VAL A 226 5.64 11.32 12.20
N HIS A 227 6.19 10.36 12.93
CA HIS A 227 7.30 10.53 13.86
C HIS A 227 8.50 9.68 13.44
N PHE A 228 9.70 10.13 13.76
CA PHE A 228 10.95 9.36 13.50
C PHE A 228 11.14 8.20 14.45
N THR A 229 10.55 8.23 15.64
CA THR A 229 10.68 7.17 16.64
C THR A 229 9.34 6.67 17.14
N GLN A 230 9.30 5.40 17.55
CA GLN A 230 8.12 4.79 18.15
C GLN A 230 7.76 5.47 19.48
N ALA A 231 8.76 5.84 20.29
CA ALA A 231 8.56 6.52 21.56
C ALA A 231 7.86 7.88 21.36
N SER A 232 8.34 8.70 20.42
CA SER A 232 7.73 10.00 20.11
C SER A 232 6.28 9.88 19.61
N ALA A 233 5.96 8.79 18.88
CA ALA A 233 4.59 8.54 18.45
C ALA A 233 3.66 8.25 19.64
N VAL A 234 4.12 7.44 20.61
CA VAL A 234 3.35 7.11 21.82
C VAL A 234 3.20 8.35 22.73
N GLU A 235 4.27 9.10 22.95
CA GLU A 235 4.26 10.34 23.74
C GLU A 235 3.29 11.36 23.14
N ARG A 236 3.28 11.51 21.81
CA ARG A 236 2.34 12.37 21.12
C ARG A 236 0.90 11.90 21.30
N ALA A 237 0.63 10.62 21.11
CA ALA A 237 -0.69 10.07 21.34
C ALA A 237 -1.18 10.32 22.79
N GLN A 238 -0.29 10.22 23.76
CA GLN A 238 -0.59 10.53 25.17
C GLN A 238 -0.92 12.03 25.37
N SER A 239 -0.18 12.94 24.76
CA SER A 239 -0.41 14.39 24.88
C SER A 239 -1.75 14.83 24.27
N LEU A 240 -2.24 14.12 23.23
CA LEU A 240 -3.50 14.42 22.56
C LEU A 240 -4.74 13.92 23.32
N MET A 241 -4.60 13.14 24.38
CA MET A 241 -5.73 12.65 25.17
C MET A 241 -6.54 13.75 25.87
N SER A 242 -6.01 14.94 26.01
CA SER A 242 -6.72 16.11 26.53
C SER A 242 -7.77 16.66 25.56
N LEU A 243 -7.64 16.36 24.27
CA LEU A 243 -8.55 16.84 23.23
C LEU A 243 -9.85 16.03 23.21
N LYS A 244 -10.96 16.72 23.01
CA LYS A 244 -12.28 16.09 22.80
C LYS A 244 -12.47 15.77 21.32
N LEU A 245 -12.00 14.61 20.87
CA LEU A 245 -11.98 14.21 19.46
C LEU A 245 -13.27 13.52 18.99
N LEU A 246 -14.02 12.91 19.89
CA LEU A 246 -15.15 12.03 19.56
C LEU A 246 -16.46 12.51 20.19
N THR A 247 -17.52 12.33 19.43
CA THR A 247 -18.90 12.37 19.91
C THR A 247 -19.22 11.14 20.79
N ARG A 248 -20.36 11.18 21.49
CA ARG A 248 -20.82 10.04 22.29
C ARG A 248 -21.13 8.82 21.41
N ALA A 249 -21.79 9.03 20.28
CA ALA A 249 -22.10 7.97 19.33
C ALA A 249 -20.85 7.26 18.79
N GLU A 250 -19.81 8.00 18.43
CA GLU A 250 -18.52 7.44 17.98
C GLU A 250 -17.82 6.60 19.08
N LYS A 251 -17.91 7.04 20.33
CA LYS A 251 -17.38 6.28 21.49
C LYS A 251 -18.11 4.95 21.67
N ASP A 252 -19.44 4.94 21.51
CA ASP A 252 -20.27 3.76 21.62
C ASP A 252 -19.94 2.78 20.46
N GLN A 253 -19.76 3.27 19.23
CA GLN A 253 -19.31 2.47 18.08
C GLN A 253 -17.92 1.87 18.29
N ILE A 254 -16.97 2.63 18.83
CA ILE A 254 -15.65 2.10 19.19
C ILE A 254 -15.79 1.00 20.23
N ALA A 255 -16.60 1.22 21.28
CA ALA A 255 -16.81 0.23 22.34
C ALA A 255 -17.39 -1.07 21.78
N GLU A 256 -18.31 -1.00 20.84
CA GLU A 256 -18.90 -2.16 20.15
C GLU A 256 -17.83 -2.89 19.30
N LEU A 257 -17.07 -2.18 18.47
CA LEU A 257 -16.06 -2.77 17.58
C LEU A 257 -14.92 -3.47 18.35
N ILE A 258 -14.55 -2.97 19.54
CA ILE A 258 -13.50 -3.55 20.38
C ILE A 258 -14.02 -4.39 21.55
N GLY A 259 -15.35 -4.54 21.70
CA GLY A 259 -15.98 -5.19 22.85
C GLY A 259 -15.51 -6.61 23.13
N GLY A 260 -15.20 -7.37 22.08
CA GLY A 260 -14.65 -8.72 22.20
C GLY A 260 -13.12 -8.79 22.25
N PHE A 261 -12.41 -7.67 22.15
CA PHE A 261 -10.96 -7.68 22.06
C PHE A 261 -10.28 -7.53 23.42
N ARG A 262 -9.40 -8.49 23.78
CA ARG A 262 -8.67 -8.48 25.05
C ARG A 262 -7.33 -7.75 24.88
N PHE A 263 -7.24 -6.57 25.48
CA PHE A 263 -5.99 -5.82 25.61
C PHE A 263 -5.14 -6.39 26.75
N ALA A 264 -3.90 -6.79 26.46
CA ALA A 264 -2.98 -7.26 27.48
C ALA A 264 -2.52 -6.11 28.42
N ALA A 265 -1.92 -6.46 29.55
CA ALA A 265 -1.31 -5.50 30.45
C ALA A 265 -0.19 -4.67 29.76
N GLY A 266 0.18 -3.53 30.33
CA GLY A 266 1.20 -2.64 29.77
C GLY A 266 0.68 -1.89 28.53
N LEU A 267 1.40 -1.97 27.41
CA LEU A 267 1.10 -1.25 26.17
C LEU A 267 -0.35 -1.47 25.68
N GLY A 268 -0.91 -2.66 25.88
CA GLY A 268 -2.28 -2.95 25.49
C GLY A 268 -3.29 -2.07 26.22
N ARG A 269 -3.15 -1.86 27.55
CA ARG A 269 -4.05 -0.97 28.29
C ARG A 269 -3.91 0.50 27.85
N THR A 270 -2.70 0.93 27.54
CA THR A 270 -2.45 2.29 27.05
C THR A 270 -3.11 2.48 25.68
N LEU A 271 -2.95 1.52 24.77
CA LEU A 271 -3.60 1.55 23.47
C LEU A 271 -5.13 1.55 23.58
N ALA A 272 -5.70 0.74 24.50
CA ALA A 272 -7.14 0.73 24.76
C ALA A 272 -7.68 2.11 25.18
N LYS A 273 -6.89 2.87 25.96
CA LYS A 273 -7.24 4.26 26.31
C LYS A 273 -7.21 5.17 25.08
N PHE A 274 -6.15 5.09 24.28
CA PHE A 274 -5.99 5.92 23.10
C PHE A 274 -7.14 5.73 22.10
N VAL A 275 -7.42 4.48 21.71
CA VAL A 275 -8.46 4.20 20.70
C VAL A 275 -9.84 4.65 21.17
N ARG A 276 -10.17 4.54 22.48
CA ARG A 276 -11.43 5.05 23.04
C ARG A 276 -11.53 6.58 23.02
N HIS A 277 -10.42 7.29 22.82
CA HIS A 277 -10.37 8.73 22.61
C HIS A 277 -10.29 9.13 21.14
N GLY A 278 -10.35 8.18 20.21
CA GLY A 278 -10.23 8.45 18.76
C GLY A 278 -8.78 8.64 18.30
N ILE A 279 -7.82 8.17 19.11
CA ILE A 279 -6.39 8.27 18.82
C ILE A 279 -5.85 6.87 18.53
N GLY A 280 -5.19 6.71 17.39
CA GLY A 280 -4.45 5.51 17.03
C GLY A 280 -2.96 5.67 17.29
N VAL A 281 -2.28 4.55 17.52
CA VAL A 281 -0.81 4.45 17.43
C VAL A 281 -0.48 3.32 16.47
N HIS A 282 0.43 3.56 15.54
CA HIS A 282 0.82 2.55 14.55
C HIS A 282 2.32 2.60 14.24
N HIS A 283 3.03 1.51 14.52
CA HIS A 283 4.45 1.32 14.20
C HIS A 283 4.84 -0.16 14.17
N ALA A 284 5.98 -0.48 13.55
CA ALA A 284 6.45 -1.85 13.35
C ALA A 284 6.66 -2.64 14.66
N GLY A 285 7.01 -1.97 15.77
CA GLY A 285 7.19 -2.61 17.08
C GLY A 285 5.90 -3.03 17.79
N MET A 286 4.72 -2.77 17.21
CA MET A 286 3.45 -3.22 17.77
C MET A 286 3.16 -4.67 17.39
N LEU A 287 2.51 -5.40 18.31
CA LEU A 287 1.99 -6.73 18.00
C LEU A 287 0.97 -6.65 16.86
N PRO A 288 0.98 -7.60 15.92
CA PRO A 288 0.06 -7.60 14.76
C PRO A 288 -1.42 -7.46 15.14
N LYS A 289 -1.86 -8.10 16.23
CA LYS A 289 -3.24 -8.00 16.72
C LYS A 289 -3.65 -6.56 17.07
N TYR A 290 -2.73 -5.75 17.61
CA TYR A 290 -3.01 -4.35 17.96
C TYR A 290 -3.01 -3.46 16.72
N ARG A 291 -2.12 -3.70 15.76
CA ARG A 291 -2.14 -3.00 14.47
C ARG A 291 -3.48 -3.20 13.78
N ARG A 292 -3.97 -4.44 13.66
CA ARG A 292 -5.29 -4.74 13.08
C ARG A 292 -6.45 -4.03 13.77
N VAL A 293 -6.42 -3.86 15.09
CA VAL A 293 -7.46 -3.08 15.80
C VAL A 293 -7.43 -1.63 15.38
N VAL A 294 -6.24 -1.01 15.33
CA VAL A 294 -6.07 0.38 14.90
C VAL A 294 -6.53 0.55 13.44
N GLU A 295 -6.12 -0.34 12.56
CA GLU A 295 -6.50 -0.36 11.14
C GLU A 295 -8.02 -0.46 10.95
N ARG A 296 -8.69 -1.41 11.62
CA ARG A 296 -10.15 -1.56 11.57
C ARG A 296 -10.89 -0.33 12.06
N LEU A 297 -10.46 0.27 13.16
CA LEU A 297 -11.07 1.49 13.68
C LEU A 297 -10.83 2.69 12.75
N ALA A 298 -9.66 2.76 12.12
CA ALA A 298 -9.32 3.78 11.14
C ALA A 298 -10.15 3.63 9.84
N GLN A 299 -10.29 2.41 9.35
CA GLN A 299 -11.17 2.09 8.19
C GLN A 299 -12.64 2.44 8.47
N ALA A 300 -13.09 2.26 9.70
CA ALA A 300 -14.42 2.67 10.14
C ALA A 300 -14.58 4.20 10.37
N GLY A 301 -13.52 5.01 10.15
CA GLY A 301 -13.55 6.46 10.34
C GLY A 301 -13.61 6.93 11.80
N LEU A 302 -13.36 6.02 12.75
CA LEU A 302 -13.51 6.26 14.18
C LEU A 302 -12.24 6.81 14.84
N LEU A 303 -11.08 6.74 14.17
CA LEU A 303 -9.85 7.39 14.63
C LEU A 303 -9.69 8.74 13.93
N LYS A 304 -9.57 9.79 14.72
CA LYS A 304 -9.39 11.17 14.20
C LYS A 304 -7.92 11.52 14.00
N VAL A 305 -7.06 10.98 14.86
CA VAL A 305 -5.60 11.18 14.77
C VAL A 305 -4.93 9.82 14.95
N ILE A 306 -3.93 9.54 14.12
CA ILE A 306 -3.09 8.35 14.24
C ILE A 306 -1.64 8.83 14.32
N CYS A 307 -0.95 8.51 15.40
CA CYS A 307 0.47 8.78 15.59
C CYS A 307 1.28 7.54 15.24
N GLY A 308 2.28 7.66 14.37
CA GLY A 308 3.07 6.51 13.97
C GLY A 308 4.39 6.87 13.32
N THR A 309 5.09 5.85 12.86
CA THR A 309 6.27 5.99 12.04
C THR A 309 5.88 5.81 10.56
N ASP A 310 6.82 5.82 9.65
CA ASP A 310 6.63 5.63 8.20
C ASP A 310 5.88 4.34 7.79
N THR A 311 5.77 3.38 8.72
CA THR A 311 5.20 2.06 8.46
C THR A 311 3.73 2.02 8.06
N LEU A 312 2.93 3.04 8.40
CA LEU A 312 1.53 3.12 7.95
C LEU A 312 1.42 3.57 6.48
N GLY A 313 2.46 4.20 5.94
CA GLY A 313 2.51 4.62 4.53
C GLY A 313 2.70 3.46 3.55
N VAL A 314 3.10 2.30 4.03
CA VAL A 314 3.42 1.13 3.21
C VAL A 314 2.43 0.01 3.49
N GLY A 315 1.48 -0.18 2.58
CA GLY A 315 0.67 -1.38 2.53
C GLY A 315 -0.54 -1.47 3.45
N ILE A 316 -1.08 -0.35 3.93
CA ILE A 316 -2.31 -0.37 4.72
C ILE A 316 -3.34 0.55 4.07
N ASN A 317 -4.46 -0.03 3.69
CA ASN A 317 -5.58 0.71 3.13
C ASN A 317 -6.38 1.40 4.26
N VAL A 318 -5.84 2.51 4.77
CA VAL A 318 -6.50 3.37 5.76
C VAL A 318 -6.85 4.70 5.09
N PRO A 319 -8.10 5.18 5.19
CA PRO A 319 -8.53 6.42 4.57
C PRO A 319 -7.97 7.65 5.30
N ILE A 320 -6.66 7.90 5.18
CA ILE A 320 -5.98 9.06 5.76
C ILE A 320 -6.20 10.27 4.84
N ARG A 321 -6.77 11.33 5.38
CA ARG A 321 -7.01 12.58 4.66
C ARG A 321 -5.83 13.52 4.71
N THR A 322 -5.18 13.62 5.86
CA THR A 322 -4.05 14.53 6.09
C THR A 322 -2.86 13.79 6.68
N VAL A 323 -1.67 14.04 6.14
CA VAL A 323 -0.41 13.56 6.71
C VAL A 323 0.40 14.74 7.22
N VAL A 324 0.85 14.66 8.46
CA VAL A 324 1.64 15.68 9.13
C VAL A 324 3.01 15.12 9.47
N PHE A 325 4.06 15.70 8.93
CA PHE A 325 5.44 15.37 9.30
C PHE A 325 5.90 16.32 10.40
N THR A 326 6.37 15.77 11.51
CA THR A 326 6.79 16.55 12.69
C THR A 326 8.15 17.20 12.52
N ALA A 327 8.95 16.74 11.57
CA ALA A 327 10.20 17.35 11.15
C ALA A 327 10.53 16.91 9.73
N LEU A 328 11.38 17.64 9.05
CA LEU A 328 12.04 17.24 7.80
C LEU A 328 13.45 16.74 8.13
N ALA A 329 13.87 15.65 7.49
CA ALA A 329 15.21 15.09 7.64
C ALA A 329 16.26 15.94 6.92
#